data_855d71184d28cec5f042fae0a2309245
#
_entry.id   855d71184d28cec5f042fae0a2309245
#
_cell.length_a   1.000
_cell.length_b   1.000
_cell.length_c   1.000
_cell.angle_alpha   90.00
_cell.angle_beta   90.00
_cell.angle_gamma   90.00
#
_symmetry.space_group_name_H-M   'P 1'
#
loop_
_entity.id
_entity.type
_entity.pdbx_description
1 polymer ?
#
loop_
_entity_poly.entity_id
_entity_poly.type
_entity_poly.pdbx_seq_one_letter_code
_entity_poly.pdbx_strand_id
1 'polypeptide(L)'
;MNPLLNTLQPYPFAKLRKLLEGAKLPEDLKPISLSIGEPKHPAPDTVKQALFDHQALFEKYPPTGGYPELKEAIGNWIEKRYGVKLDPASQILPTNGSREALFALTQVLIDPTQDPVVVMPNPFYQIYEGAAKLAGAQPYFCPMTAETGFKPNYSSIPEDVLKRTQLLFVCSPNNPTGTVLSLEDWRK
;
A
#
# COMPACT_ATOMS: atom_id res chain seq x y z
N MET A 1 -13.89 13.39 -19.96
CA MET A 1 -12.78 13.05 -19.05
C MET A 1 -13.38 12.97 -17.63
N ASN A 2 -12.96 12.02 -16.81
CA ASN A 2 -13.47 11.88 -15.44
C ASN A 2 -13.16 13.16 -14.63
N PRO A 3 -14.16 13.89 -14.11
CA PRO A 3 -13.93 15.14 -13.38
C PRO A 3 -13.14 14.94 -12.08
N LEU A 4 -13.16 13.73 -11.51
CA LEU A 4 -12.40 13.39 -10.31
C LEU A 4 -10.89 13.49 -10.50
N LEU A 5 -10.39 13.43 -11.73
CA LEU A 5 -8.96 13.66 -12.03
C LEU A 5 -8.49 15.04 -11.59
N ASN A 6 -9.36 16.04 -11.59
CA ASN A 6 -9.04 17.39 -11.16
C ASN A 6 -8.85 17.52 -9.65
N THR A 7 -9.28 16.51 -8.88
CA THR A 7 -9.12 16.47 -7.41
C THR A 7 -7.78 15.88 -6.98
N LEU A 8 -7.05 15.25 -7.89
CA LEU A 8 -5.76 14.64 -7.60
C LEU A 8 -4.67 15.70 -7.42
N GLN A 9 -3.80 15.45 -6.46
CA GLN A 9 -2.60 16.27 -6.26
C GLN A 9 -1.44 15.76 -7.12
N PRO A 10 -0.52 16.66 -7.55
CA PRO A 10 0.70 16.22 -8.22
C PRO A 10 1.49 15.24 -7.36
N TYR A 11 2.13 14.28 -8.02
CA TYR A 11 2.91 13.25 -7.34
C TYR A 11 3.98 13.85 -6.41
N PRO A 12 4.03 13.45 -5.11
CA PRO A 12 4.88 14.10 -4.11
C PRO A 12 6.35 14.15 -4.46
N PHE A 13 6.90 13.09 -5.07
CA PHE A 13 8.29 13.07 -5.49
C PHE A 13 8.57 14.00 -6.69
N ALA A 14 7.58 14.28 -7.53
CA ALA A 14 7.71 15.28 -8.57
C ALA A 14 7.75 16.69 -7.96
N LYS A 15 6.93 16.96 -6.94
CA LYS A 15 6.98 18.22 -6.18
C LYS A 15 8.34 18.37 -5.48
N LEU A 16 8.83 17.32 -4.82
CA LEU A 16 10.13 17.34 -4.15
C LEU A 16 11.27 17.62 -5.15
N ARG A 17 11.27 16.96 -6.29
CA ARG A 17 12.27 17.17 -7.34
C ARG A 17 12.29 18.62 -7.80
N LYS A 18 11.10 19.20 -8.02
CA LYS A 18 10.97 20.61 -8.41
C LYS A 18 11.48 21.58 -7.33
N LEU A 19 11.24 21.27 -6.04
CA LEU A 19 11.78 22.08 -4.93
C LEU A 19 13.30 22.01 -4.82
N LEU A 20 13.90 20.90 -5.23
CA LEU A 20 15.35 20.70 -5.22
C LEU A 20 16.06 21.21 -6.49
N GLU A 21 15.29 21.64 -7.50
CA GLU A 21 15.87 22.25 -8.70
C GLU A 21 16.67 23.50 -8.32
N GLY A 22 17.94 23.51 -8.70
CA GLY A 22 18.87 24.62 -8.39
C GLY A 22 19.52 24.57 -7.02
N ALA A 23 19.24 23.56 -6.18
CA ALA A 23 19.97 23.35 -4.94
C ALA A 23 21.44 23.04 -5.26
N LYS A 24 22.35 23.85 -4.70
CA LYS A 24 23.80 23.63 -4.83
C LYS A 24 24.26 22.69 -3.71
N LEU A 25 24.85 21.58 -4.09
CA LEU A 25 25.47 20.66 -3.15
C LEU A 25 26.89 21.14 -2.83
N PRO A 26 27.40 20.93 -1.59
CA PRO A 26 28.80 21.12 -1.27
C PRO A 26 29.69 20.23 -2.15
N GLU A 27 30.77 20.77 -2.71
CA GLU A 27 31.62 20.03 -3.66
C GLU A 27 32.39 18.87 -3.00
N ASP A 28 32.62 18.96 -1.70
CA ASP A 28 33.35 17.99 -0.88
C ASP A 28 32.47 16.85 -0.34
N LEU A 29 31.12 16.95 -0.47
CA LEU A 29 30.19 15.96 0.04
C LEU A 29 29.49 15.19 -1.07
N LYS A 30 29.41 13.87 -0.90
CA LYS A 30 28.60 13.03 -1.78
C LYS A 30 27.15 13.00 -1.29
N PRO A 31 26.15 13.20 -2.16
CA PRO A 31 24.77 13.14 -1.75
C PRO A 31 24.38 11.72 -1.31
N ILE A 32 23.63 11.65 -0.20
CA ILE A 32 23.04 10.41 0.29
C ILE A 32 21.52 10.51 0.09
N SER A 33 20.98 9.70 -0.82
CA SER A 33 19.54 9.69 -1.07
C SER A 33 18.80 8.89 0.01
N LEU A 34 17.92 9.59 0.75
CA LEU A 34 17.01 9.02 1.74
C LEU A 34 15.55 9.17 1.32
N SER A 35 15.28 9.57 0.07
CA SER A 35 13.92 9.87 -0.42
C SER A 35 13.08 8.65 -0.74
N ILE A 36 13.71 7.52 -1.04
CA ILE A 36 13.02 6.27 -1.38
C ILE A 36 13.53 5.15 -0.48
N GLY A 37 12.62 4.53 0.24
CA GLY A 37 12.89 3.34 1.05
C GLY A 37 12.85 2.08 0.19
N GLU A 38 13.98 1.67 -0.36
CA GLU A 38 14.12 0.42 -1.12
C GLU A 38 15.29 -0.42 -0.59
N PRO A 39 15.19 -1.76 -0.65
CA PRO A 39 16.33 -2.62 -0.32
C PRO A 39 17.53 -2.33 -1.22
N LYS A 40 18.72 -2.22 -0.63
CA LYS A 40 19.98 -2.00 -1.36
C LYS A 40 20.81 -3.29 -1.53
N HIS A 41 20.33 -4.40 -0.96
CA HIS A 41 20.97 -5.69 -1.10
C HIS A 41 20.60 -6.36 -2.43
N PRO A 42 21.50 -7.11 -3.05
CA PRO A 42 21.17 -7.88 -4.25
C PRO A 42 20.13 -8.96 -3.93
N ALA A 43 19.29 -9.29 -4.91
CA ALA A 43 18.37 -10.41 -4.78
C ALA A 43 19.18 -11.72 -4.58
N PRO A 44 18.71 -12.66 -3.75
CA PRO A 44 19.34 -13.96 -3.56
C PRO A 44 19.54 -14.71 -4.88
N ASP A 45 20.64 -15.44 -5.02
CA ASP A 45 20.94 -16.16 -6.25
C ASP A 45 19.92 -17.26 -6.54
N THR A 46 19.33 -17.85 -5.49
CA THR A 46 18.22 -18.82 -5.64
C THR A 46 17.01 -18.23 -6.37
N VAL A 47 16.70 -16.95 -6.16
CA VAL A 47 15.59 -16.25 -6.86
C VAL A 47 15.95 -16.03 -8.32
N LYS A 48 17.17 -15.58 -8.60
CA LYS A 48 17.66 -15.39 -9.98
C LYS A 48 17.69 -16.70 -10.75
N GLN A 49 18.18 -17.78 -10.10
CA GLN A 49 18.24 -19.10 -10.71
C GLN A 49 16.83 -19.63 -11.02
N ALA A 50 15.87 -19.48 -10.09
CA ALA A 50 14.49 -19.89 -10.33
C ALA A 50 13.86 -19.17 -11.54
N LEU A 51 14.12 -17.86 -11.72
CA LEU A 51 13.66 -17.13 -12.90
C LEU A 51 14.29 -17.69 -14.18
N PHE A 52 15.59 -17.99 -14.16
CA PHE A 52 16.30 -18.56 -15.30
C PHE A 52 15.78 -19.94 -15.67
N ASP A 53 15.56 -20.82 -14.69
CA ASP A 53 15.11 -22.20 -14.90
C ASP A 53 13.67 -22.27 -15.44
N HIS A 54 12.86 -21.23 -15.19
CA HIS A 54 11.44 -21.20 -15.56
C HIS A 54 11.11 -20.18 -16.67
N GLN A 55 12.12 -19.70 -17.42
CA GLN A 55 11.92 -18.69 -18.48
C GLN A 55 10.94 -19.12 -19.58
N ALA A 56 10.75 -20.41 -19.82
CA ALA A 56 9.75 -20.91 -20.77
C ALA A 56 8.31 -20.55 -20.39
N LEU A 57 8.04 -20.21 -19.12
CA LEU A 57 6.74 -19.72 -18.69
C LEU A 57 6.42 -18.31 -19.19
N PHE A 58 7.41 -17.53 -19.61
CA PHE A 58 7.23 -16.16 -20.14
C PHE A 58 6.52 -16.14 -21.50
N GLU A 59 6.46 -17.28 -22.19
CA GLU A 59 5.82 -17.42 -23.50
C GLU A 59 4.30 -17.45 -23.42
N LYS A 60 3.71 -17.57 -22.22
CA LYS A 60 2.27 -17.75 -22.00
C LYS A 60 1.69 -16.69 -21.06
N TYR A 61 0.46 -16.30 -21.32
CA TYR A 61 -0.31 -15.53 -20.34
C TYR A 61 -0.52 -16.35 -19.07
N PRO A 62 -0.31 -15.74 -17.88
CA PRO A 62 -0.67 -16.41 -16.64
C PRO A 62 -2.19 -16.57 -16.51
N PRO A 63 -2.67 -17.59 -15.78
CA PRO A 63 -4.08 -17.70 -15.44
C PRO A 63 -4.56 -16.46 -14.66
N THR A 64 -5.77 -15.98 -14.92
CA THR A 64 -6.34 -14.80 -14.25
C THR A 64 -6.37 -14.93 -12.72
N GLY A 65 -6.64 -16.13 -12.21
CA GLY A 65 -6.64 -16.41 -10.77
C GLY A 65 -5.26 -16.73 -10.17
N GLY A 66 -4.20 -16.70 -10.99
CA GLY A 66 -2.86 -17.18 -10.62
C GLY A 66 -2.70 -18.70 -10.76
N TYR A 67 -1.45 -19.14 -10.78
CA TYR A 67 -1.14 -20.57 -10.82
C TYR A 67 -1.48 -21.24 -9.49
N PRO A 68 -2.13 -22.42 -9.49
CA PRO A 68 -2.45 -23.17 -8.27
C PRO A 68 -1.23 -23.39 -7.38
N GLU A 69 -0.10 -23.78 -7.98
CA GLU A 69 1.15 -24.05 -7.27
C GLU A 69 1.69 -22.82 -6.54
N LEU A 70 1.53 -21.62 -7.13
CA LEU A 70 1.90 -20.37 -6.49
C LEU A 70 1.00 -20.09 -5.28
N LYS A 71 -0.31 -20.30 -5.43
CA LYS A 71 -1.28 -20.09 -4.36
C LYS A 71 -1.05 -21.05 -3.19
N GLU A 72 -0.75 -22.32 -3.49
CA GLU A 72 -0.36 -23.32 -2.48
C GLU A 72 0.93 -22.92 -1.76
N ALA A 73 1.96 -22.47 -2.51
CA ALA A 73 3.20 -22.03 -1.92
C ALA A 73 3.00 -20.81 -0.98
N ILE A 74 2.13 -19.86 -1.37
CA ILE A 74 1.76 -18.71 -0.53
C ILE A 74 1.03 -19.20 0.73
N GLY A 75 0.05 -20.08 0.60
CA GLY A 75 -0.69 -20.64 1.73
C GLY A 75 0.20 -21.34 2.73
N ASN A 76 1.10 -22.21 2.24
CA ASN A 76 2.09 -22.92 3.06
C ASN A 76 3.05 -21.96 3.77
N TRP A 77 3.48 -20.88 3.09
CA TRP A 77 4.33 -19.87 3.71
C TRP A 77 3.60 -19.13 4.85
N ILE A 78 2.33 -18.74 4.64
CA ILE A 78 1.51 -18.07 5.64
C ILE A 78 1.28 -18.99 6.85
N GLU A 79 0.95 -20.25 6.61
CA GLU A 79 0.77 -21.23 7.69
C GLU A 79 2.06 -21.41 8.51
N LYS A 80 3.19 -21.59 7.84
CA LYS A 80 4.51 -21.71 8.50
C LYS A 80 4.90 -20.46 9.28
N ARG A 81 4.60 -19.26 8.74
CA ARG A 81 5.06 -17.99 9.32
C ARG A 81 4.16 -17.47 10.43
N TYR A 82 2.84 -17.70 10.31
CA TYR A 82 1.83 -17.09 11.18
C TYR A 82 0.91 -18.11 11.87
N GLY A 83 1.01 -19.38 11.54
CA GLY A 83 0.12 -20.43 12.06
C GLY A 83 -1.33 -20.33 11.53
N VAL A 84 -1.54 -19.59 10.45
CA VAL A 84 -2.86 -19.36 9.83
C VAL A 84 -2.99 -20.20 8.57
N LYS A 85 -3.98 -21.10 8.58
CA LYS A 85 -4.28 -21.93 7.40
C LYS A 85 -5.30 -21.22 6.52
N LEU A 86 -4.96 -21.04 5.25
CA LEU A 86 -5.82 -20.47 4.21
C LEU A 86 -6.19 -21.55 3.20
N ASP A 87 -7.39 -21.41 2.60
CA ASP A 87 -7.73 -22.15 1.40
C ASP A 87 -7.11 -21.45 0.17
N PRO A 88 -6.12 -22.07 -0.51
CA PRO A 88 -5.45 -21.44 -1.64
C PRO A 88 -6.40 -21.13 -2.79
N ALA A 89 -7.47 -21.90 -2.96
CA ALA A 89 -8.41 -21.70 -4.07
C ALA A 89 -9.24 -20.43 -3.93
N SER A 90 -9.73 -20.14 -2.71
CA SER A 90 -10.73 -19.09 -2.47
C SER A 90 -10.22 -17.89 -1.69
N GLN A 91 -9.08 -18.01 -0.96
CA GLN A 91 -8.59 -16.96 -0.06
C GLN A 91 -7.26 -16.34 -0.49
N ILE A 92 -6.71 -16.75 -1.65
CA ILE A 92 -5.45 -16.22 -2.17
C ILE A 92 -5.64 -15.77 -3.62
N LEU A 93 -5.34 -14.51 -3.87
CA LEU A 93 -5.32 -13.93 -5.21
C LEU A 93 -3.96 -13.25 -5.45
N PRO A 94 -3.07 -13.82 -6.27
CA PRO A 94 -1.85 -13.17 -6.70
C PRO A 94 -2.13 -11.91 -7.51
N THR A 95 -1.34 -10.86 -7.27
CA THR A 95 -1.47 -9.57 -7.97
C THR A 95 -0.09 -9.09 -8.44
N ASN A 96 -0.09 -8.20 -9.45
CA ASN A 96 1.14 -7.61 -9.98
C ASN A 96 1.64 -6.44 -9.09
N GLY A 97 1.76 -6.71 -7.80
CA GLY A 97 2.21 -5.77 -6.80
C GLY A 97 1.08 -5.18 -5.96
N SER A 98 1.39 -4.92 -4.68
CA SER A 98 0.43 -4.43 -3.68
C SER A 98 -0.16 -3.05 -4.02
N ARG A 99 0.59 -2.21 -4.74
CA ARG A 99 0.08 -0.88 -5.15
C ARG A 99 -1.14 -0.99 -6.04
N GLU A 100 -1.08 -1.84 -7.07
CA GLU A 100 -2.21 -2.08 -7.98
C GLU A 100 -3.35 -2.80 -7.27
N ALA A 101 -3.02 -3.76 -6.42
CA ALA A 101 -4.01 -4.46 -5.61
C ALA A 101 -4.82 -3.51 -4.72
N LEU A 102 -4.16 -2.61 -3.99
CA LEU A 102 -4.80 -1.62 -3.12
C LEU A 102 -5.69 -0.66 -3.94
N PHE A 103 -5.21 -0.23 -5.11
CA PHE A 103 -6.01 0.61 -5.99
C PHE A 103 -7.25 -0.12 -6.51
N ALA A 104 -7.08 -1.32 -7.09
CA ALA A 104 -8.16 -2.10 -7.67
C ALA A 104 -9.20 -2.50 -6.62
N LEU A 105 -8.75 -2.96 -5.45
CA LEU A 105 -9.63 -3.32 -4.34
C LEU A 105 -10.51 -2.15 -3.90
N THR A 106 -9.96 -0.94 -3.83
CA THR A 106 -10.73 0.25 -3.51
C THR A 106 -11.81 0.52 -4.55
N GLN A 107 -11.50 0.38 -5.86
CA GLN A 107 -12.50 0.57 -6.91
C GLN A 107 -13.65 -0.46 -6.84
N VAL A 108 -13.37 -1.66 -6.34
CA VAL A 108 -14.37 -2.75 -6.22
C VAL A 108 -15.25 -2.58 -4.97
N LEU A 109 -14.69 -2.10 -3.88
CA LEU A 109 -15.38 -2.05 -2.58
C LEU A 109 -16.21 -0.79 -2.37
N ILE A 110 -15.90 0.32 -3.05
CA ILE A 110 -16.56 1.60 -2.83
C ILE A 110 -17.82 1.73 -3.68
N ASP A 111 -18.94 1.99 -3.04
CA ASP A 111 -20.18 2.44 -3.67
C ASP A 111 -20.26 3.97 -3.64
N PRO A 112 -19.99 4.66 -4.75
CA PRO A 112 -19.98 6.13 -4.79
C PRO A 112 -21.36 6.77 -4.58
N THR A 113 -22.44 5.98 -4.65
CA THR A 113 -23.81 6.49 -4.46
C THR A 113 -24.19 6.70 -2.99
N GLN A 114 -23.39 6.17 -2.05
CA GLN A 114 -23.65 6.19 -0.62
C GLN A 114 -22.87 7.28 0.12
N ASP A 115 -22.37 8.31 -0.57
CA ASP A 115 -21.51 9.37 0.01
C ASP A 115 -20.36 8.79 0.86
N PRO A 116 -19.54 7.89 0.28
CA PRO A 116 -18.62 7.05 1.02
C PRO A 116 -17.40 7.79 1.55
N VAL A 117 -16.90 7.32 2.68
CA VAL A 117 -15.61 7.75 3.25
C VAL A 117 -14.62 6.60 3.21
N VAL A 118 -13.38 6.92 2.87
CA VAL A 118 -12.23 6.05 3.05
C VAL A 118 -11.30 6.65 4.09
N VAL A 119 -11.14 5.95 5.20
CA VAL A 119 -10.26 6.36 6.30
C VAL A 119 -8.84 5.88 6.03
N MET A 120 -7.86 6.73 6.30
CA MET A 120 -6.44 6.42 6.16
C MET A 120 -5.60 7.11 7.22
N PRO A 121 -4.47 6.52 7.66
CA PRO A 121 -3.51 7.20 8.52
C PRO A 121 -2.91 8.42 7.81
N ASN A 122 -2.38 9.40 8.54
CA ASN A 122 -1.67 10.54 7.97
C ASN A 122 -0.43 10.87 8.83
N PRO A 123 0.79 10.76 8.28
CA PRO A 123 1.15 10.52 6.87
C PRO A 123 0.83 9.11 6.36
N PHE A 124 0.66 8.97 5.06
CA PHE A 124 0.15 7.76 4.40
C PHE A 124 0.89 7.40 3.11
N TYR A 125 0.67 6.19 2.64
CA TYR A 125 1.10 5.78 1.31
C TYR A 125 0.17 6.38 0.24
N GLN A 126 0.72 7.14 -0.69
CA GLN A 126 -0.03 8.02 -1.62
C GLN A 126 -1.14 7.34 -2.41
N ILE A 127 -1.05 6.03 -2.62
CA ILE A 127 -2.07 5.29 -3.38
C ILE A 127 -3.44 5.32 -2.71
N TYR A 128 -3.49 5.42 -1.37
CA TYR A 128 -4.76 5.40 -0.63
C TYR A 128 -5.65 6.57 -1.01
N GLU A 129 -5.10 7.79 -1.01
CA GLU A 129 -5.86 9.00 -1.37
C GLU A 129 -6.31 8.97 -2.83
N GLY A 130 -5.40 8.62 -3.75
CA GLY A 130 -5.71 8.53 -5.16
C GLY A 130 -6.78 7.50 -5.47
N ALA A 131 -6.70 6.32 -4.85
CA ALA A 131 -7.69 5.27 -5.00
C ALA A 131 -9.07 5.68 -4.47
N ALA A 132 -9.12 6.27 -3.26
CA ALA A 132 -10.35 6.77 -2.64
C ALA A 132 -11.05 7.82 -3.53
N LYS A 133 -10.32 8.85 -3.95
CA LYS A 133 -10.86 9.92 -4.79
C LYS A 133 -11.38 9.42 -6.12
N LEU A 134 -10.64 8.53 -6.80
CA LEU A 134 -11.06 8.00 -8.10
C LEU A 134 -12.21 7.00 -8.00
N ALA A 135 -12.40 6.36 -6.84
CA ALA A 135 -13.57 5.57 -6.53
C ALA A 135 -14.81 6.42 -6.15
N GLY A 136 -14.67 7.76 -6.06
CA GLY A 136 -15.75 8.66 -5.68
C GLY A 136 -15.95 8.80 -4.17
N ALA A 137 -15.00 8.34 -3.35
CA ALA A 137 -15.06 8.47 -1.89
C ALA A 137 -14.34 9.73 -1.39
N GLN A 138 -14.78 10.22 -0.23
CA GLN A 138 -14.07 11.26 0.51
C GLN A 138 -12.95 10.62 1.34
N PRO A 139 -11.69 11.05 1.19
CA PRO A 139 -10.63 10.62 2.09
C PRO A 139 -10.76 11.31 3.44
N TYR A 140 -10.73 10.52 4.52
CA TYR A 140 -10.60 11.02 5.89
C TYR A 140 -9.22 10.68 6.43
N PHE A 141 -8.48 11.69 6.85
CA PHE A 141 -7.11 11.55 7.32
C PHE A 141 -7.07 11.45 8.84
N CYS A 142 -6.62 10.31 9.37
CA CYS A 142 -6.41 10.09 10.79
C CYS A 142 -4.98 10.51 11.17
N PRO A 143 -4.78 11.63 11.89
CA PRO A 143 -3.44 12.14 12.17
C PRO A 143 -2.61 11.20 13.02
N MET A 144 -1.33 11.13 12.72
CA MET A 144 -0.30 10.47 13.52
C MET A 144 0.76 11.51 13.88
N THR A 145 0.83 11.88 15.15
CA THR A 145 1.71 12.93 15.65
C THR A 145 2.73 12.38 16.63
N ALA A 146 3.69 13.20 17.04
CA ALA A 146 4.67 12.83 18.07
C ALA A 146 3.97 12.49 19.40
N GLU A 147 2.90 13.20 19.75
CA GLU A 147 2.12 12.97 20.97
C GLU A 147 1.43 11.61 20.97
N THR A 148 1.04 11.10 19.78
CA THR A 148 0.45 9.75 19.62
C THR A 148 1.50 8.67 19.41
N GLY A 149 2.80 9.01 19.45
CA GLY A 149 3.89 8.11 19.09
C GLY A 149 3.82 7.67 17.62
N PHE A 150 3.30 8.54 16.76
CA PHE A 150 3.03 8.28 15.34
C PHE A 150 2.12 7.06 15.09
N LYS A 151 1.17 6.82 16.01
CA LYS A 151 0.09 5.85 15.84
C LYS A 151 -1.22 6.58 15.51
N PRO A 152 -2.04 6.04 14.61
CA PRO A 152 -3.34 6.62 14.33
C PRO A 152 -4.28 6.41 15.53
N ASN A 153 -5.04 7.44 15.87
CA ASN A 153 -6.09 7.35 16.87
C ASN A 153 -7.46 7.14 16.20
N TYR A 154 -7.78 5.89 15.87
CA TYR A 154 -9.05 5.58 15.20
C TYR A 154 -10.27 5.83 16.08
N SER A 155 -10.14 5.79 17.42
CA SER A 155 -11.24 6.08 18.34
C SER A 155 -11.64 7.56 18.36
N SER A 156 -10.83 8.46 17.80
CA SER A 156 -11.16 9.88 17.64
C SER A 156 -11.94 10.22 16.37
N ILE A 157 -12.22 9.23 15.53
CA ILE A 157 -12.98 9.45 14.29
C ILE A 157 -14.42 9.80 14.65
N PRO A 158 -14.97 10.90 14.12
CA PRO A 158 -16.37 11.28 14.37
C PRO A 158 -17.35 10.19 13.94
N GLU A 159 -18.45 10.03 14.68
CA GLU A 159 -19.44 8.97 14.42
C GLU A 159 -20.10 9.09 13.05
N ASP A 160 -20.34 10.30 12.57
CA ASP A 160 -20.89 10.57 11.23
C ASP A 160 -19.92 10.14 10.12
N VAL A 161 -18.60 10.27 10.33
CA VAL A 161 -17.56 9.75 9.43
C VAL A 161 -17.55 8.23 9.46
N LEU A 162 -17.59 7.61 10.66
CA LEU A 162 -17.62 6.16 10.79
C LEU A 162 -18.83 5.52 10.10
N LYS A 163 -20.00 6.12 10.21
CA LYS A 163 -21.24 5.65 9.55
C LYS A 163 -21.15 5.61 8.03
N ARG A 164 -20.33 6.48 7.44
CA ARG A 164 -20.10 6.57 6.00
C ARG A 164 -18.85 5.81 5.55
N THR A 165 -18.05 5.29 6.49
CA THR A 165 -16.79 4.61 6.18
C THR A 165 -17.05 3.27 5.54
N GLN A 166 -16.62 3.09 4.30
CA GLN A 166 -16.69 1.83 3.57
C GLN A 166 -15.34 1.10 3.54
N LEU A 167 -14.24 1.82 3.73
CA LEU A 167 -12.90 1.24 3.74
C LEU A 167 -12.00 1.98 4.73
N LEU A 168 -11.24 1.21 5.50
CA LEU A 168 -10.19 1.71 6.39
C LEU A 168 -8.85 1.11 5.96
N PHE A 169 -7.89 1.96 5.60
CA PHE A 169 -6.50 1.54 5.39
C PHE A 169 -5.75 1.51 6.70
N VAL A 170 -5.12 0.37 6.99
CA VAL A 170 -4.21 0.20 8.11
C VAL A 170 -2.86 -0.27 7.58
N CYS A 171 -1.78 0.31 8.06
CA CYS A 171 -0.42 -0.02 7.64
C CYS A 171 0.48 -0.24 8.85
N SER A 172 1.01 -1.46 8.99
CA SER A 172 1.94 -1.80 10.07
C SER A 172 2.99 -2.82 9.56
N PRO A 173 4.27 -2.47 9.54
CA PRO A 173 4.86 -1.16 9.81
C PRO A 173 4.32 -0.07 8.88
N ASN A 174 4.05 1.13 9.42
CA ASN A 174 3.45 2.20 8.63
C ASN A 174 4.40 2.78 7.58
N ASN A 175 3.89 3.04 6.40
CA ASN A 175 4.58 3.81 5.36
C ASN A 175 4.04 5.26 5.38
N PRO A 176 4.87 6.32 5.70
CA PRO A 176 6.34 6.28 5.73
C PRO A 176 6.98 6.21 7.12
N THR A 177 6.23 6.21 8.24
CA THR A 177 6.80 6.44 9.58
C THR A 177 7.53 5.24 10.17
N GLY A 178 7.31 4.03 9.67
CA GLY A 178 7.87 2.79 10.22
C GLY A 178 7.23 2.34 11.55
N THR A 179 6.22 3.03 12.04
CA THR A 179 5.56 2.71 13.32
C THR A 179 4.83 1.38 13.23
N VAL A 180 5.06 0.54 14.24
CA VAL A 180 4.43 -0.78 14.35
C VAL A 180 3.26 -0.73 15.32
N LEU A 181 2.13 -1.26 14.93
CA LEU A 181 0.96 -1.42 15.79
C LEU A 181 1.11 -2.70 16.63
N SER A 182 0.88 -2.58 17.94
CA SER A 182 0.81 -3.72 18.85
C SER A 182 -0.54 -4.43 18.74
N LEU A 183 -0.64 -5.64 19.31
CA LEU A 183 -1.93 -6.33 19.37
C LEU A 183 -2.99 -5.54 20.14
N GLU A 184 -2.60 -4.74 21.13
CA GLU A 184 -3.50 -3.85 21.86
C GLU A 184 -4.03 -2.70 20.95
N ASP A 185 -3.17 -2.15 20.09
CA ASP A 185 -3.58 -1.12 19.13
C ASP A 185 -4.60 -1.66 18.11
N TRP A 186 -4.49 -2.96 17.73
CA TRP A 186 -5.45 -3.64 16.86
C TRP A 186 -6.80 -3.95 17.51
N ARG A 187 -6.89 -3.94 18.85
CA ARG A 187 -8.13 -4.23 19.59
C ARG A 187 -8.94 -2.98 19.93
N LYS A 188 -8.35 -1.82 19.72
CA LYS A 188 -9.01 -0.51 19.90
C LYS A 188 -9.79 -0.10 18.66
#